data_f6042e056fda0972b03f5e8897cbf44e
#
_entry.id   f6042e056fda0972b03f5e8897cbf44e
#
_cell.length_a   1.000
_cell.length_b   1.000
_cell.length_c   1.000
_cell.angle_alpha   90.00
_cell.angle_beta   90.00
_cell.angle_gamma   90.00
#
_symmetry.space_group_name_H-M   'P 1'
#
loop_
_entity.id
_entity.type
_entity.pdbx_description
1 polymer ?
#
loop_
_entity_poly.entity_id
_entity_poly.type
_entity_poly.pdbx_seq_one_letter_code
_entity_poly.pdbx_strand_id
1 'polypeptide(L)'
;MIYQTFAEVYDKLMDQSLYSQWRDYVTKRVAPAGQPILELAGGSGFLAVLLAQAGYQVTDFDLSDEMLSLAAEKAEEADAQLALIQGDMRDLSDLPPFPVVTCFDDSICYMANLEEVKQVFTQVASLLPPGGDFLFDAHSLYQMDQIFPGYMYNYQTDAFAFLWHSFVGEVPHSVEHDLTFFLYDEGLDAYKPLTETHKERTYPINDYLDALTASGFEKIEVTADFGRQPIQADSTRWFFHAKKK
;
A
#
# COMPACT_ATOMS: atom_id res chain seq x y z
N MET A 1 9.39 17.11 12.17
CA MET A 1 10.01 16.36 13.29
C MET A 1 9.09 15.31 13.93
N ILE A 2 7.79 15.53 14.11
CA ILE A 2 6.89 14.54 14.75
C ILE A 2 6.58 13.37 13.80
N TYR A 3 6.33 13.63 12.53
CA TYR A 3 6.01 12.61 11.53
C TYR A 3 7.21 11.75 11.09
N GLN A 4 8.40 12.31 11.05
CA GLN A 4 9.62 11.55 10.78
C GLN A 4 9.81 10.38 11.77
N THR A 5 9.52 10.63 13.05
CA THR A 5 9.64 9.63 14.11
C THR A 5 8.57 8.53 14.02
N PHE A 6 7.36 8.86 13.54
CA PHE A 6 6.30 7.88 13.30
C PHE A 6 6.69 6.91 12.18
N ALA A 7 7.08 7.44 11.04
CA ALA A 7 7.47 6.66 9.88
C ALA A 7 8.69 5.75 10.17
N GLU A 8 9.70 6.24 10.94
CA GLU A 8 10.85 5.44 11.37
C GLU A 8 10.47 4.27 12.29
N VAL A 9 9.46 4.44 13.15
CA VAL A 9 8.98 3.37 14.03
C VAL A 9 8.09 2.40 13.26
N TYR A 10 7.27 2.90 12.35
CA TYR A 10 6.44 2.11 11.45
C TYR A 10 7.29 1.11 10.66
N ASP A 11 8.39 1.57 10.08
CA ASP A 11 9.35 0.73 9.36
C ASP A 11 9.93 -0.43 10.20
N LYS A 12 10.12 -0.21 11.51
CA LYS A 12 10.63 -1.24 12.42
C LYS A 12 9.57 -2.26 12.84
N LEU A 13 8.31 -1.91 12.70
CA LEU A 13 7.18 -2.78 13.04
C LEU A 13 6.70 -3.64 11.88
N MET A 14 6.89 -3.16 10.65
CA MET A 14 6.47 -3.87 9.45
C MET A 14 7.30 -5.14 9.23
N ASP A 15 6.62 -6.22 8.90
CA ASP A 15 7.28 -7.46 8.49
C ASP A 15 7.93 -7.29 7.10
N GLN A 16 9.21 -7.02 7.11
CA GLN A 16 9.98 -6.79 5.89
C GLN A 16 9.94 -7.97 4.91
N SER A 17 9.60 -9.18 5.37
CA SER A 17 9.47 -10.35 4.49
C SER A 17 8.29 -10.23 3.52
N LEU A 18 7.26 -9.42 3.86
CA LEU A 18 6.11 -9.16 3.00
C LEU A 18 6.51 -8.40 1.73
N TYR A 19 7.39 -7.40 1.85
CA TYR A 19 7.85 -6.63 0.69
C TYR A 19 8.56 -7.49 -0.35
N SER A 20 9.34 -8.49 0.09
CA SER A 20 9.92 -9.48 -0.82
C SER A 20 8.87 -10.31 -1.55
N GLN A 21 7.74 -10.60 -0.91
CA GLN A 21 6.65 -11.34 -1.53
C GLN A 21 5.87 -10.49 -2.53
N TRP A 22 5.65 -9.18 -2.27
CA TRP A 22 5.07 -8.25 -3.26
C TRP A 22 5.98 -8.08 -4.47
N ARG A 23 7.30 -7.87 -4.29
CA ARG A 23 8.27 -7.85 -5.38
C ARG A 23 8.17 -9.13 -6.23
N ASP A 24 8.12 -10.29 -5.60
CA ASP A 24 8.03 -11.58 -6.32
C ASP A 24 6.69 -11.71 -7.05
N TYR A 25 5.61 -11.17 -6.49
CA TYR A 25 4.30 -11.13 -7.14
C TYR A 25 4.35 -10.30 -8.42
N VAL A 26 5.00 -9.12 -8.38
CA VAL A 26 5.19 -8.25 -9.55
C VAL A 26 6.08 -8.92 -10.58
N THR A 27 7.29 -9.36 -10.20
CA THR A 27 8.30 -9.89 -11.12
C THR A 27 7.87 -11.15 -11.87
N LYS A 28 6.95 -11.93 -11.29
CA LYS A 28 6.35 -13.10 -11.97
C LYS A 28 5.31 -12.74 -13.02
N ARG A 29 4.72 -11.53 -12.97
CA ARG A 29 3.62 -11.11 -13.84
C ARG A 29 4.03 -10.10 -14.88
N VAL A 30 4.99 -9.29 -14.56
CA VAL A 30 5.51 -8.24 -15.42
C VAL A 30 6.97 -8.54 -15.74
N ALA A 31 7.30 -8.60 -17.02
CA ALA A 31 8.67 -8.83 -17.43
C ALA A 31 9.58 -7.71 -16.88
N PRO A 32 10.67 -8.06 -16.17
CA PRO A 32 11.62 -7.06 -15.70
C PRO A 32 12.40 -6.48 -16.90
N ALA A 33 13.43 -5.73 -16.64
CA ALA A 33 14.37 -5.18 -17.58
C ALA A 33 14.03 -3.75 -18.06
N GLY A 34 14.27 -2.80 -17.13
CA GLY A 34 14.26 -1.39 -17.48
C GLY A 34 12.88 -0.81 -17.75
N GLN A 35 11.81 -1.55 -17.42
CA GLN A 35 10.45 -1.02 -17.56
C GLN A 35 10.17 0.06 -16.50
N PRO A 36 9.62 1.21 -16.89
CA PRO A 36 9.08 2.16 -15.94
C PRO A 36 7.93 1.53 -15.15
N ILE A 37 7.94 1.72 -13.85
CA ILE A 37 6.86 1.31 -12.95
C ILE A 37 6.51 2.48 -12.04
N LEU A 38 5.22 2.75 -11.88
CA LEU A 38 4.69 3.68 -10.90
C LEU A 38 4.18 2.89 -9.71
N GLU A 39 4.74 3.11 -8.55
CA GLU A 39 4.23 2.59 -7.29
C GLU A 39 3.42 3.67 -6.59
N LEU A 40 2.11 3.44 -6.44
CA LEU A 40 1.18 4.32 -5.75
C LEU A 40 1.13 3.98 -4.27
N ALA A 41 1.16 5.00 -3.43
CA ALA A 41 1.22 4.89 -1.98
C ALA A 41 2.41 4.01 -1.53
N GLY A 42 3.59 4.27 -2.08
CA GLY A 42 4.78 3.45 -1.84
C GLY A 42 5.39 3.64 -0.44
N GLY A 43 4.87 4.60 0.33
CA GLY A 43 5.24 4.82 1.71
C GLY A 43 6.74 5.12 1.87
N SER A 44 7.39 4.43 2.79
CA SER A 44 8.83 4.58 3.08
C SER A 44 9.76 3.92 2.03
N GLY A 45 9.22 3.45 0.89
CA GLY A 45 9.99 3.00 -0.27
C GLY A 45 10.61 1.60 -0.17
N PHE A 46 10.23 0.76 0.78
CA PHE A 46 10.78 -0.60 0.88
C PHE A 46 10.55 -1.41 -0.40
N LEU A 47 9.31 -1.44 -0.90
CA LEU A 47 9.01 -2.16 -2.11
C LEU A 47 9.63 -1.48 -3.34
N ALA A 48 9.60 -0.15 -3.39
CA ALA A 48 10.22 0.64 -4.46
C ALA A 48 11.70 0.31 -4.64
N VAL A 49 12.47 0.25 -3.53
CA VAL A 49 13.87 -0.16 -3.54
C VAL A 49 14.05 -1.58 -4.06
N LEU A 50 13.25 -2.54 -3.58
CA LEU A 50 13.33 -3.93 -4.05
C LEU A 50 12.98 -4.09 -5.53
N LEU A 51 12.03 -3.30 -6.05
CA LEU A 51 11.69 -3.26 -7.48
C LEU A 51 12.81 -2.63 -8.30
N ALA A 52 13.44 -1.55 -7.82
CA ALA A 52 14.59 -0.95 -8.47
C ALA A 52 15.78 -1.93 -8.54
N GLN A 53 16.07 -2.63 -7.46
CA GLN A 53 17.09 -3.69 -7.42
C GLN A 53 16.76 -4.88 -8.34
N ALA A 54 15.48 -5.15 -8.58
CA ALA A 54 15.04 -6.14 -9.57
C ALA A 54 15.17 -5.67 -11.02
N GLY A 55 15.54 -4.39 -11.26
CA GLY A 55 15.83 -3.84 -12.57
C GLY A 55 14.70 -3.02 -13.20
N TYR A 56 13.71 -2.59 -12.44
CA TYR A 56 12.71 -1.61 -12.90
C TYR A 56 13.20 -0.18 -12.74
N GLN A 57 12.65 0.74 -13.53
CA GLN A 57 12.78 2.18 -13.32
C GLN A 57 11.60 2.65 -12.48
N VAL A 58 11.80 2.78 -11.17
CA VAL A 58 10.70 3.02 -10.24
C VAL A 58 10.46 4.50 -10.01
N THR A 59 9.20 4.89 -10.13
CA THR A 59 8.67 6.13 -9.58
C THR A 59 7.81 5.77 -8.38
N ASP A 60 8.21 6.22 -7.20
CA ASP A 60 7.49 6.08 -5.96
C ASP A 60 6.63 7.33 -5.74
N PHE A 61 5.33 7.12 -5.56
CA PHE A 61 4.34 8.18 -5.45
C PHE A 61 3.57 8.00 -4.14
N ASP A 62 3.65 9.00 -3.27
CA ASP A 62 2.97 8.96 -1.97
C ASP A 62 2.36 10.31 -1.62
N LEU A 63 1.34 10.29 -0.76
CA LEU A 63 0.69 11.49 -0.25
C LEU A 63 1.57 12.21 0.78
N SER A 64 2.39 11.48 1.54
CA SER A 64 3.21 11.96 2.63
C SER A 64 4.63 12.31 2.17
N ASP A 65 5.00 13.58 2.31
CA ASP A 65 6.37 14.06 2.08
C ASP A 65 7.38 13.42 3.06
N GLU A 66 6.92 13.13 4.27
CA GLU A 66 7.73 12.46 5.29
C GLU A 66 8.07 11.02 4.88
N MET A 67 7.10 10.27 4.33
CA MET A 67 7.34 8.93 3.81
C MET A 67 8.31 8.95 2.62
N LEU A 68 8.14 9.89 1.69
CA LEU A 68 9.06 10.05 0.56
C LEU A 68 10.48 10.44 1.02
N SER A 69 10.61 11.18 2.11
CA SER A 69 11.93 11.49 2.68
C SER A 69 12.64 10.22 3.18
N LEU A 70 11.91 9.30 3.83
CA LEU A 70 12.45 8.00 4.22
C LEU A 70 12.75 7.11 3.01
N ALA A 71 11.91 7.16 1.98
CA ALA A 71 12.16 6.45 0.72
C ALA A 71 13.46 6.92 0.06
N ALA A 72 13.74 8.24 0.11
CA ALA A 72 15.01 8.80 -0.39
C ALA A 72 16.21 8.27 0.39
N GLU A 73 16.15 8.31 1.73
CA GLU A 73 17.22 7.79 2.61
C GLU A 73 17.47 6.30 2.35
N LYS A 74 16.41 5.52 2.27
CA LYS A 74 16.48 4.07 2.03
C LYS A 74 17.03 3.74 0.64
N ALA A 75 16.69 4.53 -0.37
CA ALA A 75 17.24 4.39 -1.71
C ALA A 75 18.73 4.69 -1.74
N GLU A 76 19.19 5.74 -1.03
CA GLU A 76 20.60 6.07 -0.91
C GLU A 76 21.38 4.94 -0.20
N GLU A 77 20.87 4.44 0.93
CA GLU A 77 21.50 3.32 1.66
C GLU A 77 21.62 2.03 0.82
N ALA A 78 20.64 1.80 -0.06
CA ALA A 78 20.59 0.62 -0.91
C ALA A 78 21.29 0.78 -2.28
N ASP A 79 21.90 1.95 -2.56
CA ASP A 79 22.42 2.34 -3.88
C ASP A 79 21.39 2.13 -5.02
N ALA A 80 20.12 2.43 -4.72
CA ALA A 80 19.00 2.33 -5.64
C ALA A 80 18.57 3.71 -6.15
N GLN A 81 18.10 3.79 -7.41
CA GLN A 81 17.61 5.03 -7.97
C GLN A 81 16.08 5.01 -8.00
N LEU A 82 15.46 5.95 -7.33
CA LEU A 82 14.03 6.17 -7.34
C LEU A 82 13.73 7.60 -7.82
N ALA A 83 12.65 7.76 -8.61
CA ALA A 83 11.99 9.05 -8.77
C ALA A 83 10.92 9.15 -7.68
N LEU A 84 10.89 10.24 -6.91
CA LEU A 84 9.95 10.44 -5.82
C LEU A 84 9.00 11.57 -6.17
N ILE A 85 7.70 11.33 -6.06
CA ILE A 85 6.67 12.32 -6.40
C ILE A 85 5.61 12.33 -5.28
N GLN A 86 5.41 13.51 -4.68
CA GLN A 86 4.31 13.70 -3.74
C GLN A 86 3.00 13.98 -4.49
N GLY A 87 1.93 13.29 -4.09
CA GLY A 87 0.60 13.54 -4.65
C GLY A 87 -0.48 12.60 -4.13
N ASP A 88 -1.70 12.87 -4.56
CA ASP A 88 -2.88 12.07 -4.23
C ASP A 88 -3.19 11.10 -5.39
N MET A 89 -3.28 9.80 -5.12
CA MET A 89 -3.58 8.80 -6.17
C MET A 89 -4.95 8.97 -6.83
N ARG A 90 -5.81 9.85 -6.28
CA ARG A 90 -7.08 10.25 -6.91
C ARG A 90 -6.91 11.27 -8.03
N ASP A 91 -5.70 11.85 -8.19
CA ASP A 91 -5.36 12.75 -9.29
C ASP A 91 -3.93 12.48 -9.78
N LEU A 92 -3.82 11.77 -10.90
CA LEU A 92 -2.57 11.42 -11.55
C LEU A 92 -2.37 12.16 -12.88
N SER A 93 -3.14 13.21 -13.12
CA SER A 93 -3.23 13.89 -14.44
C SER A 93 -1.92 14.51 -14.92
N ASP A 94 -1.04 14.87 -13.99
CA ASP A 94 0.26 15.49 -14.31
C ASP A 94 1.38 14.47 -14.58
N LEU A 95 1.11 13.17 -14.39
CA LEU A 95 2.11 12.13 -14.58
C LEU A 95 2.23 11.67 -16.04
N PRO A 96 3.44 11.29 -16.47
CA PRO A 96 3.63 10.67 -17.78
C PRO A 96 3.02 9.26 -17.81
N PRO A 97 2.80 8.67 -19.00
CA PRO A 97 2.36 7.29 -19.11
C PRO A 97 3.36 6.29 -18.51
N PHE A 98 2.82 5.26 -17.84
CA PHE A 98 3.58 4.14 -17.30
C PHE A 98 3.04 2.82 -17.86
N PRO A 99 3.88 1.86 -18.25
CA PRO A 99 3.42 0.54 -18.70
C PRO A 99 2.94 -0.33 -17.56
N VAL A 100 3.33 -0.01 -16.32
CA VAL A 100 3.00 -0.75 -15.10
C VAL A 100 2.69 0.22 -13.98
N VAL A 101 1.60 -0.04 -13.27
CA VAL A 101 1.24 0.66 -12.02
C VAL A 101 1.01 -0.39 -10.93
N THR A 102 1.54 -0.14 -9.75
CA THR A 102 1.31 -0.95 -8.52
C THR A 102 0.68 -0.11 -7.42
N CYS A 103 -0.09 -0.75 -6.53
CA CYS A 103 -0.65 -0.13 -5.33
C CYS A 103 -0.86 -1.23 -4.28
N PHE A 104 0.11 -1.43 -3.41
CA PHE A 104 0.11 -2.55 -2.46
C PHE A 104 -0.05 -2.09 -1.02
N ASP A 105 0.01 -3.08 -0.13
CA ASP A 105 -0.17 -2.93 1.31
C ASP A 105 -1.48 -2.25 1.65
N ASP A 106 -2.58 -2.83 1.06
CA ASP A 106 -3.97 -2.40 1.23
C ASP A 106 -4.27 -0.91 1.05
N SER A 107 -3.34 -0.15 0.45
CA SER A 107 -3.47 1.30 0.28
C SER A 107 -4.77 1.73 -0.39
N ILE A 108 -5.35 0.89 -1.26
CA ILE A 108 -6.66 1.15 -1.87
C ILE A 108 -7.81 1.15 -0.84
N CYS A 109 -7.63 0.50 0.32
CA CYS A 109 -8.62 0.46 1.39
C CYS A 109 -8.76 1.79 2.14
N TYR A 110 -7.82 2.71 1.97
CA TYR A 110 -7.90 4.07 2.52
C TYR A 110 -8.86 4.99 1.77
N MET A 111 -9.40 4.54 0.63
CA MET A 111 -10.42 5.31 -0.08
C MET A 111 -11.73 5.32 0.71
N ALA A 112 -12.26 6.52 0.99
CA ALA A 112 -13.40 6.71 1.88
C ALA A 112 -14.69 6.02 1.37
N ASN A 113 -14.81 5.83 0.06
CA ASN A 113 -15.98 5.24 -0.59
C ASN A 113 -15.62 4.62 -1.94
N LEU A 114 -16.56 3.81 -2.49
CA LEU A 114 -16.34 3.11 -3.76
C LEU A 114 -16.16 4.06 -4.96
N GLU A 115 -16.70 5.26 -4.89
CA GLU A 115 -16.51 6.26 -5.97
C GLU A 115 -15.06 6.77 -5.99
N GLU A 116 -14.41 6.93 -4.84
CA GLU A 116 -12.98 7.25 -4.79
C GLU A 116 -12.12 6.09 -5.31
N VAL A 117 -12.47 4.83 -4.99
CA VAL A 117 -11.81 3.66 -5.60
C VAL A 117 -11.92 3.69 -7.13
N LYS A 118 -13.10 3.96 -7.67
CA LYS A 118 -13.33 4.10 -9.12
C LYS A 118 -12.53 5.28 -9.71
N GLN A 119 -12.41 6.37 -8.97
CA GLN A 119 -11.59 7.52 -9.38
C GLN A 119 -10.14 7.10 -9.53
N VAL A 120 -9.55 6.43 -8.52
CA VAL A 120 -8.18 5.89 -8.60
C VAL A 120 -8.03 4.97 -9.80
N PHE A 121 -8.93 4.00 -10.01
CA PHE A 121 -8.86 3.09 -11.16
C PHE A 121 -8.95 3.82 -12.50
N THR A 122 -9.75 4.88 -12.59
CA THR A 122 -9.86 5.71 -13.79
C THR A 122 -8.57 6.48 -14.04
N GLN A 123 -7.96 7.04 -13.00
CA GLN A 123 -6.67 7.74 -13.09
C GLN A 123 -5.56 6.78 -13.52
N VAL A 124 -5.45 5.61 -12.90
CA VAL A 124 -4.49 4.57 -13.30
C VAL A 124 -4.71 4.16 -14.75
N ALA A 125 -5.96 3.93 -15.17
CA ALA A 125 -6.26 3.58 -16.54
C ALA A 125 -5.85 4.65 -17.55
N SER A 126 -5.85 5.93 -17.17
CA SER A 126 -5.43 7.03 -18.04
C SER A 126 -3.92 7.05 -18.27
N LEU A 127 -3.13 6.56 -17.32
CA LEU A 127 -1.67 6.48 -17.42
C LEU A 127 -1.19 5.26 -18.21
N LEU A 128 -1.95 4.17 -18.17
CA LEU A 128 -1.54 2.90 -18.77
C LEU A 128 -1.75 2.91 -20.29
N PRO A 129 -0.74 2.50 -21.09
CA PRO A 129 -0.96 2.19 -22.49
C PRO A 129 -1.86 0.95 -22.65
N PRO A 130 -2.46 0.73 -23.83
CA PRO A 130 -3.17 -0.52 -24.09
C PRO A 130 -2.30 -1.75 -23.81
N GLY A 131 -2.83 -2.69 -23.03
CA GLY A 131 -2.10 -3.87 -22.55
C GLY A 131 -1.21 -3.66 -21.33
N GLY A 132 -1.13 -2.44 -20.82
CA GLY A 132 -0.41 -2.12 -19.58
C GLY A 132 -1.00 -2.83 -18.36
N ASP A 133 -0.18 -2.97 -17.34
CA ASP A 133 -0.47 -3.77 -16.15
C ASP A 133 -0.83 -2.90 -14.94
N PHE A 134 -1.93 -3.22 -14.27
CA PHE A 134 -2.26 -2.71 -12.95
C PHE A 134 -2.29 -3.85 -11.93
N LEU A 135 -1.46 -3.76 -10.90
CA LEU A 135 -1.38 -4.75 -9.82
C LEU A 135 -1.63 -4.04 -8.49
N PHE A 136 -2.57 -4.55 -7.72
CA PHE A 136 -2.84 -4.04 -6.38
C PHE A 136 -3.33 -5.13 -5.45
N ASP A 137 -3.38 -4.84 -4.17
CA ASP A 137 -4.07 -5.69 -3.21
C ASP A 137 -5.09 -4.91 -2.38
N ALA A 138 -5.95 -5.64 -1.71
CA ALA A 138 -6.92 -5.10 -0.77
C ALA A 138 -7.20 -6.13 0.33
N HIS A 139 -7.52 -5.67 1.51
CA HIS A 139 -8.06 -6.53 2.56
C HIS A 139 -9.36 -7.19 2.09
N SER A 140 -9.54 -8.44 2.47
CA SER A 140 -10.77 -9.18 2.19
C SER A 140 -11.90 -8.77 3.14
N LEU A 141 -13.14 -9.15 2.81
CA LEU A 141 -14.25 -9.04 3.74
C LEU A 141 -14.01 -9.84 5.03
N TYR A 142 -13.35 -11.01 4.94
CA TYR A 142 -13.02 -11.82 6.11
C TYR A 142 -12.05 -11.09 7.04
N GLN A 143 -11.04 -10.42 6.51
CA GLN A 143 -10.10 -9.61 7.29
C GLN A 143 -10.82 -8.45 7.99
N MET A 144 -11.64 -7.70 7.25
CA MET A 144 -12.32 -6.51 7.77
C MET A 144 -13.43 -6.85 8.78
N ASP A 145 -14.20 -7.91 8.52
CA ASP A 145 -15.41 -8.19 9.29
C ASP A 145 -15.19 -9.21 10.42
N GLN A 146 -14.13 -10.04 10.35
CA GLN A 146 -13.92 -11.13 11.30
C GLN A 146 -12.59 -11.04 12.06
N ILE A 147 -11.53 -10.54 11.43
CA ILE A 147 -10.18 -10.55 12.02
C ILE A 147 -9.89 -9.23 12.74
N PHE A 148 -10.12 -8.10 12.09
CA PHE A 148 -9.82 -6.79 12.67
C PHE A 148 -10.72 -6.36 13.82
N PRO A 149 -12.04 -6.66 13.86
CA PRO A 149 -12.88 -6.26 14.97
C PRO A 149 -12.37 -6.74 16.33
N GLY A 150 -11.94 -5.82 17.19
CA GLY A 150 -11.36 -6.13 18.50
C GLY A 150 -9.92 -6.65 18.46
N TYR A 151 -9.25 -6.62 17.31
CA TYR A 151 -7.83 -6.97 17.24
C TYR A 151 -6.99 -6.00 18.07
N MET A 152 -6.05 -6.56 18.81
CA MET A 152 -5.10 -5.81 19.62
C MET A 152 -3.70 -6.39 19.41
N TYR A 153 -2.75 -5.50 19.20
CA TYR A 153 -1.33 -5.85 19.14
C TYR A 153 -0.55 -4.85 19.98
N ASN A 154 0.48 -5.32 20.65
CA ASN A 154 1.44 -4.45 21.32
C ASN A 154 2.86 -4.95 21.10
N TYR A 155 3.78 -4.01 21.06
CA TYR A 155 5.20 -4.28 20.94
C TYR A 155 5.97 -3.26 21.75
N GLN A 156 7.08 -3.66 22.39
CA GLN A 156 7.92 -2.72 23.10
C GLN A 156 9.40 -3.08 23.00
N THR A 157 10.22 -2.04 23.05
CA THR A 157 11.66 -2.08 23.19
C THR A 157 12.10 -1.10 24.28
N ASP A 158 13.40 -0.97 24.54
CA ASP A 158 13.90 0.07 25.45
C ASP A 158 13.69 1.49 24.89
N ALA A 159 13.53 1.64 23.57
CA ALA A 159 13.40 2.93 22.90
C ALA A 159 11.95 3.36 22.67
N PHE A 160 11.02 2.43 22.47
CA PHE A 160 9.63 2.74 22.19
C PHE A 160 8.67 1.62 22.59
N ALA A 161 7.39 1.97 22.78
CA ALA A 161 6.29 1.03 22.84
C ALA A 161 5.23 1.39 21.78
N PHE A 162 4.59 0.37 21.25
CA PHE A 162 3.55 0.48 20.23
C PHE A 162 2.30 -0.28 20.66
N LEU A 163 1.15 0.34 20.51
CA LEU A 163 -0.17 -0.25 20.71
C LEU A 163 -0.98 -0.08 19.42
N TRP A 164 -1.58 -1.14 18.96
CA TRP A 164 -2.53 -1.16 17.86
C TRP A 164 -3.84 -1.74 18.38
N HIS A 165 -4.93 -1.00 18.23
CA HIS A 165 -6.25 -1.46 18.55
C HIS A 165 -7.20 -1.17 17.38
N SER A 166 -7.92 -2.19 16.92
CA SER A 166 -8.84 -2.10 15.79
C SER A 166 -10.28 -2.17 16.24
N PHE A 167 -11.09 -1.27 15.73
CA PHE A 167 -12.52 -1.16 15.99
C PHE A 167 -13.32 -1.36 14.71
N VAL A 168 -14.56 -1.79 14.85
CA VAL A 168 -15.52 -1.76 13.73
C VAL A 168 -15.76 -0.31 13.35
N GLY A 169 -15.65 0.00 12.06
CA GLY A 169 -15.93 1.34 11.54
C GLY A 169 -17.44 1.62 11.45
N GLU A 170 -17.77 2.85 11.09
CA GLU A 170 -19.17 3.33 11.04
C GLU A 170 -19.98 2.77 9.86
N VAL A 171 -19.31 2.33 8.80
CA VAL A 171 -19.94 1.81 7.58
C VAL A 171 -19.62 0.33 7.37
N PRO A 172 -20.44 -0.41 6.59
CA PRO A 172 -20.15 -1.83 6.34
C PRO A 172 -18.75 -2.05 5.75
N HIS A 173 -18.09 -3.10 6.23
CA HIS A 173 -16.74 -3.54 5.79
C HIS A 173 -15.67 -2.48 6.01
N SER A 174 -15.78 -1.69 7.08
CA SER A 174 -14.77 -0.71 7.49
C SER A 174 -14.28 -0.96 8.90
N VAL A 175 -13.07 -0.50 9.16
CA VAL A 175 -12.41 -0.53 10.47
C VAL A 175 -11.76 0.81 10.76
N GLU A 176 -11.55 1.08 12.04
CA GLU A 176 -10.71 2.16 12.53
C GLU A 176 -9.58 1.53 13.35
N HIS A 177 -8.36 1.88 13.03
CA HIS A 177 -7.16 1.43 13.74
C HIS A 177 -6.58 2.60 14.52
N ASP A 178 -6.61 2.51 15.83
CA ASP A 178 -5.89 3.44 16.70
C ASP A 178 -4.47 2.89 16.93
N LEU A 179 -3.49 3.63 16.43
CA LEU A 179 -2.07 3.34 16.56
C LEU A 179 -1.46 4.33 17.53
N THR A 180 -0.94 3.85 18.67
CA THR A 180 -0.30 4.71 19.66
C THR A 180 1.15 4.30 19.85
N PHE A 181 2.04 5.24 19.66
CA PHE A 181 3.48 5.10 19.89
C PHE A 181 3.87 5.88 21.13
N PHE A 182 4.67 5.28 21.97
CA PHE A 182 5.33 5.95 23.09
C PHE A 182 6.84 5.99 22.79
N LEU A 183 7.33 7.16 22.46
CA LEU A 183 8.73 7.38 22.08
C LEU A 183 9.48 7.98 23.24
N TYR A 184 10.63 7.38 23.61
CA TYR A 184 11.46 7.92 24.66
C TYR A 184 12.14 9.22 24.21
N ASP A 185 11.97 10.25 25.02
CA ASP A 185 12.59 11.57 24.83
C ASP A 185 13.66 11.75 25.91
N GLU A 186 14.91 11.68 25.50
CA GLU A 186 16.06 11.82 26.40
C GLU A 186 16.10 13.18 27.12
N GLY A 187 15.61 14.24 26.46
CA GLY A 187 15.60 15.59 27.02
C GLY A 187 14.59 15.76 28.15
N LEU A 188 13.53 14.95 28.13
CA LEU A 188 12.47 14.95 29.15
C LEU A 188 12.61 13.81 30.17
N ASP A 189 13.46 12.83 29.90
CA ASP A 189 13.53 11.54 30.62
C ASP A 189 12.13 10.90 30.77
N ALA A 190 11.36 10.92 29.66
CA ALA A 190 9.99 10.48 29.63
C ALA A 190 9.56 9.98 28.23
N TYR A 191 8.47 9.22 28.17
CA TYR A 191 7.88 8.82 26.90
C TYR A 191 6.84 9.84 26.43
N LYS A 192 6.92 10.19 25.15
CA LYS A 192 5.89 10.99 24.46
C LYS A 192 4.94 10.10 23.70
N PRO A 193 3.62 10.20 23.93
CA PRO A 193 2.66 9.50 23.09
C PRO A 193 2.46 10.24 21.75
N LEU A 194 2.39 9.47 20.67
CA LEU A 194 1.91 9.88 19.36
C LEU A 194 0.79 8.93 18.97
N THR A 195 -0.37 9.45 18.58
CA THR A 195 -1.52 8.63 18.20
C THR A 195 -1.99 9.01 16.81
N GLU A 196 -2.27 8.00 15.99
CA GLU A 196 -2.89 8.14 14.70
C GLU A 196 -4.09 7.21 14.59
N THR A 197 -5.13 7.66 13.91
CA THR A 197 -6.30 6.83 13.60
C THR A 197 -6.35 6.61 12.10
N HIS A 198 -6.24 5.37 11.68
CA HIS A 198 -6.35 4.94 10.29
C HIS A 198 -7.75 4.39 10.05
N LYS A 199 -8.38 4.83 8.98
CA LYS A 199 -9.71 4.37 8.58
C LYS A 199 -9.58 3.63 7.26
N GLU A 200 -10.01 2.39 7.26
CA GLU A 200 -9.94 1.55 6.09
C GLU A 200 -11.30 0.95 5.78
N ARG A 201 -11.55 0.71 4.50
CA ARG A 201 -12.75 0.08 4.00
C ARG A 201 -12.43 -0.82 2.81
N THR A 202 -13.07 -1.99 2.78
CA THR A 202 -13.07 -2.86 1.62
C THR A 202 -14.47 -3.06 1.06
N TYR A 203 -14.54 -3.74 -0.09
CA TYR A 203 -15.79 -3.98 -0.82
C TYR A 203 -15.85 -5.44 -1.28
N PRO A 204 -17.02 -5.99 -1.56
CA PRO A 204 -17.13 -7.28 -2.24
C PRO A 204 -16.29 -7.32 -3.52
N ILE A 205 -15.70 -8.47 -3.83
CA ILE A 205 -14.85 -8.63 -5.03
C ILE A 205 -15.56 -8.17 -6.30
N ASN A 206 -16.86 -8.43 -6.43
CA ASN A 206 -17.64 -8.02 -7.60
C ASN A 206 -17.66 -6.50 -7.77
N ASP A 207 -17.70 -5.73 -6.70
CA ASP A 207 -17.65 -4.26 -6.76
C ASP A 207 -16.32 -3.77 -7.31
N TYR A 208 -15.20 -4.40 -6.92
CA TYR A 208 -13.88 -4.14 -7.50
C TYR A 208 -13.82 -4.52 -8.99
N LEU A 209 -14.35 -5.69 -9.36
CA LEU A 209 -14.38 -6.16 -10.74
C LEU A 209 -15.20 -5.23 -11.65
N ASP A 210 -16.37 -4.79 -11.17
CA ASP A 210 -17.23 -3.86 -11.87
C ASP A 210 -16.56 -2.49 -12.03
N ALA A 211 -15.92 -1.99 -10.97
CA ALA A 211 -15.18 -0.73 -10.98
C ALA A 211 -14.01 -0.78 -11.97
N LEU A 212 -13.20 -1.84 -11.95
CA LEU A 212 -12.10 -2.04 -12.90
C LEU A 212 -12.59 -2.11 -14.33
N THR A 213 -13.65 -2.90 -14.58
CA THR A 213 -14.23 -3.04 -15.93
C THR A 213 -14.76 -1.71 -16.45
N ALA A 214 -15.45 -0.94 -15.62
CA ALA A 214 -15.96 0.38 -15.95
C ALA A 214 -14.86 1.38 -16.25
N SER A 215 -13.69 1.26 -15.58
CA SER A 215 -12.51 2.10 -15.80
C SER A 215 -11.68 1.68 -17.03
N GLY A 216 -12.07 0.62 -17.74
CA GLY A 216 -11.42 0.20 -18.99
C GLY A 216 -10.34 -0.85 -18.80
N PHE A 217 -10.42 -1.66 -17.77
CA PHE A 217 -9.59 -2.84 -17.59
C PHE A 217 -10.25 -4.11 -18.12
N GLU A 218 -9.45 -5.09 -18.47
CA GLU A 218 -9.83 -6.43 -18.90
C GLU A 218 -8.87 -7.48 -18.33
N LYS A 219 -9.15 -8.76 -18.56
CA LYS A 219 -8.30 -9.89 -18.11
C LYS A 219 -7.95 -9.79 -16.63
N ILE A 220 -8.97 -9.47 -15.82
CA ILE A 220 -8.80 -9.25 -14.39
C ILE A 220 -8.66 -10.61 -13.71
N GLU A 221 -7.53 -10.86 -13.09
CA GLU A 221 -7.26 -12.00 -12.23
C GLU A 221 -7.35 -11.57 -10.76
N VAL A 222 -7.99 -12.38 -9.92
CA VAL A 222 -8.01 -12.18 -8.46
C VAL A 222 -7.56 -13.45 -7.77
N THR A 223 -6.57 -13.33 -6.91
CA THR A 223 -5.93 -14.44 -6.20
C THR A 223 -5.74 -14.12 -4.73
N ALA A 224 -5.27 -15.08 -3.96
CA ALA A 224 -4.83 -14.91 -2.58
C ALA A 224 -3.34 -15.28 -2.44
N ASP A 225 -2.77 -15.02 -1.26
CA ASP A 225 -1.42 -15.42 -0.89
C ASP A 225 -0.38 -15.05 -1.97
N PHE A 226 -0.31 -13.76 -2.33
CA PHE A 226 0.61 -13.24 -3.36
C PHE A 226 0.52 -14.01 -4.69
N GLY A 227 -0.69 -14.37 -5.08
CA GLY A 227 -0.94 -15.09 -6.33
C GLY A 227 -0.61 -16.57 -6.31
N ARG A 228 -0.30 -17.14 -5.15
CA ARG A 228 0.06 -18.57 -5.01
C ARG A 228 -1.17 -19.46 -4.85
N GLN A 229 -2.30 -18.90 -4.42
CA GLN A 229 -3.51 -19.65 -4.13
C GLN A 229 -4.75 -19.00 -4.74
N PRO A 230 -5.79 -19.78 -5.05
CA PRO A 230 -7.10 -19.23 -5.34
C PRO A 230 -7.71 -18.64 -4.08
N ILE A 231 -8.69 -17.76 -4.26
CA ILE A 231 -9.45 -17.15 -3.16
C ILE A 231 -10.19 -18.25 -2.39
N GLN A 232 -10.10 -18.19 -1.06
CA GLN A 232 -10.84 -19.01 -0.11
C GLN A 232 -11.74 -18.12 0.75
N ALA A 233 -12.68 -18.72 1.46
CA ALA A 233 -13.60 -17.98 2.33
C ALA A 233 -12.90 -17.24 3.48
N ASP A 234 -11.73 -17.72 3.89
CA ASP A 234 -10.89 -17.21 4.96
C ASP A 234 -9.62 -16.50 4.45
N SER A 235 -9.52 -16.24 3.15
CA SER A 235 -8.43 -15.43 2.62
C SER A 235 -8.48 -14.03 3.25
N THR A 236 -7.37 -13.55 3.79
CA THR A 236 -7.29 -12.27 4.47
C THR A 236 -7.01 -11.11 3.54
N ARG A 237 -6.38 -11.36 2.39
CA ARG A 237 -5.99 -10.36 1.39
C ARG A 237 -6.24 -10.88 -0.02
N TRP A 238 -6.77 -10.01 -0.87
CA TRP A 238 -6.97 -10.27 -2.30
C TRP A 238 -5.93 -9.53 -3.12
N PHE A 239 -5.37 -10.21 -4.11
CA PHE A 239 -4.37 -9.69 -5.04
C PHE A 239 -4.98 -9.62 -6.43
N PHE A 240 -5.01 -8.43 -6.98
CA PHE A 240 -5.58 -8.14 -8.30
C PHE A 240 -4.48 -7.91 -9.32
N HIS A 241 -4.67 -8.45 -10.51
CA HIS A 241 -3.88 -8.14 -11.70
C HIS A 241 -4.83 -7.90 -12.87
N ALA A 242 -4.80 -6.71 -13.44
CA ALA A 242 -5.68 -6.27 -14.51
C ALA A 242 -4.89 -5.68 -15.67
N LYS A 243 -5.36 -5.88 -16.90
CA LYS A 243 -4.78 -5.30 -18.11
C LYS A 243 -5.62 -4.13 -18.60
N LYS A 244 -4.98 -3.03 -19.02
CA LYS A 244 -5.64 -1.95 -19.74
C LYS A 244 -6.13 -2.42 -21.11
N LYS A 245 -7.40 -2.13 -21.47
CA LYS A 245 -7.94 -2.37 -22.82
C LYS A 245 -7.23 -1.58 -23.89
#